data_6e60082c3d3aebef6aa93f95add4950d
#
_entry.id   6e60082c3d3aebef6aa93f95add4950d
#
_cell.length_a   1.000
_cell.length_b   1.000
_cell.length_c   1.000
_cell.angle_alpha   90.00
_cell.angle_beta   90.00
_cell.angle_gamma   90.00
#
_symmetry.space_group_name_H-M   'P 1'
#
loop_
_entity.id
_entity.type
_entity.pdbx_description
1 polymer ?
#
loop_
_entity_poly.entity_id
_entity_poly.type
_entity_poly.pdbx_seq_one_letter_code
_entity_poly.pdbx_strand_id
1 'polypeptide(L)'
;MASSYTGLGTELMTTGENAGTWGTTTNTNLQIIEQISGGYTAQSLAGGTQTTTLSVSDGSTGAVLAHRIIEFTGTITGNQTVTIPLDVQTFYIVKNNTSGAYTVNFKYVSGSGSSVTWATTDKGTKLLYAAADHASNPNLVDSNIGGVGAVDLDGNELTLDADSDTSITASTDDQIDFEIAGADDFTMTANAFNVLTGSHVTFADSANAKFGTGNDMLMYHDGSNSYITNAQGALKIATETSGIAVTIGHTTSETTIADNLTVTGTLTGTLATAAQGSVTSLGTLTTL
;
A
#
# COMPACT_ATOMS: atom_id res chain seq x y z
N MET A 1 53.76 22.29 -1.41
CA MET A 1 52.60 22.47 -0.51
C MET A 1 51.91 21.10 -0.45
N ALA A 2 51.29 20.75 0.64
CA ALA A 2 50.52 19.52 0.68
C ALA A 2 49.26 19.67 -0.17
N SER A 3 48.94 18.64 -0.96
CA SER A 3 47.70 18.61 -1.73
C SER A 3 46.48 18.78 -0.84
N SER A 4 45.44 19.42 -1.35
CA SER A 4 44.12 19.47 -0.73
C SER A 4 43.14 18.55 -1.50
N TYR A 5 42.06 18.13 -0.82
CA TYR A 5 41.11 17.17 -1.39
C TYR A 5 39.68 17.66 -1.20
N THR A 6 38.79 17.19 -2.07
CA THR A 6 37.37 17.35 -1.89
C THR A 6 36.83 16.41 -0.83
N GLY A 7 35.62 16.64 -0.30
CA GLY A 7 34.96 15.75 0.66
C GLY A 7 34.76 14.30 0.19
N LEU A 8 34.97 14.01 -1.10
CA LEU A 8 34.95 12.66 -1.69
C LEU A 8 36.31 12.19 -2.21
N GLY A 9 37.39 12.85 -1.77
CA GLY A 9 38.78 12.41 -1.97
C GLY A 9 39.41 12.76 -3.31
N THR A 10 38.78 13.58 -4.14
CA THR A 10 39.39 14.07 -5.39
C THR A 10 40.46 15.10 -5.07
N GLU A 11 41.68 14.92 -5.58
CA GLU A 11 42.79 15.83 -5.36
C GLU A 11 42.61 17.16 -6.08
N LEU A 12 42.76 18.26 -5.35
CA LEU A 12 42.77 19.60 -5.85
C LEU A 12 44.22 20.01 -6.12
N MET A 13 44.68 19.85 -7.36
CA MET A 13 46.07 20.15 -7.75
C MET A 13 46.35 21.65 -7.74
N THR A 14 47.42 22.04 -7.08
CA THR A 14 47.92 23.43 -7.12
C THR A 14 48.85 23.63 -8.33
N THR A 15 48.84 24.81 -8.91
CA THR A 15 49.73 25.14 -10.05
C THR A 15 51.20 24.89 -9.68
N GLY A 16 51.86 24.04 -10.50
CA GLY A 16 53.28 23.64 -10.32
C GLY A 16 53.44 22.42 -9.39
N GLU A 17 52.38 21.90 -8.78
CA GLU A 17 52.37 20.65 -8.05
C GLU A 17 52.30 19.47 -9.04
N ASN A 18 52.69 18.27 -8.58
CA ASN A 18 52.65 17.04 -9.39
C ASN A 18 53.46 17.03 -10.70
N ALA A 19 54.56 17.79 -10.76
CA ALA A 19 55.44 17.77 -11.92
C ALA A 19 55.93 16.35 -12.23
N GLY A 20 55.58 15.82 -13.38
CA GLY A 20 55.89 14.45 -13.82
C GLY A 20 54.85 13.40 -13.36
N THR A 21 53.94 13.70 -12.45
CA THR A 21 52.90 12.78 -11.95
C THR A 21 51.47 13.26 -12.19
N TRP A 22 51.28 14.49 -12.73
CA TRP A 22 49.95 15.09 -12.92
C TRP A 22 48.99 14.21 -13.72
N GLY A 23 49.51 13.46 -14.73
CA GLY A 23 48.69 12.55 -15.51
C GLY A 23 48.15 11.37 -14.70
N THR A 24 48.96 10.84 -13.77
CA THR A 24 48.50 9.80 -12.82
C THR A 24 47.47 10.34 -11.89
N THR A 25 47.68 11.50 -11.29
CA THR A 25 46.73 12.18 -10.40
C THR A 25 45.41 12.47 -11.11
N THR A 26 45.47 12.99 -12.36
CA THR A 26 44.28 13.25 -13.16
C THR A 26 43.49 11.96 -13.44
N ASN A 27 44.17 10.89 -13.82
CA ASN A 27 43.53 9.60 -14.08
C ASN A 27 42.86 9.04 -12.80
N THR A 28 43.53 9.13 -11.65
CA THR A 28 42.95 8.72 -10.38
C THR A 28 41.70 9.55 -10.03
N ASN A 29 41.77 10.87 -10.22
CA ASN A 29 40.61 11.74 -10.04
C ASN A 29 39.43 11.37 -10.94
N LEU A 30 39.69 11.06 -12.23
CA LEU A 30 38.66 10.61 -13.16
C LEU A 30 38.03 9.29 -12.72
N GLN A 31 38.81 8.34 -12.20
CA GLN A 31 38.32 7.09 -11.67
C GLN A 31 37.45 7.29 -10.40
N ILE A 32 37.85 8.21 -9.51
CA ILE A 32 37.05 8.59 -8.34
C ILE A 32 35.72 9.20 -8.80
N ILE A 33 35.73 10.10 -9.80
CA ILE A 33 34.50 10.70 -10.35
C ILE A 33 33.58 9.63 -10.98
N GLU A 34 34.16 8.64 -11.66
CA GLU A 34 33.40 7.51 -12.19
C GLU A 34 32.71 6.70 -11.07
N GLN A 35 33.43 6.40 -10.00
CA GLN A 35 32.88 5.73 -8.80
C GLN A 35 31.76 6.55 -8.16
N ILE A 36 31.95 7.87 -8.01
CA ILE A 36 30.94 8.79 -7.49
C ILE A 36 29.70 8.83 -8.38
N SER A 37 29.86 8.69 -9.71
CA SER A 37 28.75 8.77 -10.65
C SER A 37 27.85 7.55 -10.64
N GLY A 38 28.42 6.33 -10.53
CA GLY A 38 27.66 5.09 -10.65
C GLY A 38 28.34 3.85 -10.08
N GLY A 39 29.46 4.01 -9.36
CA GLY A 39 30.20 2.88 -8.80
C GLY A 39 29.41 2.14 -7.72
N TYR A 40 29.65 0.83 -7.66
CA TYR A 40 29.11 -0.09 -6.66
C TYR A 40 30.20 -0.64 -5.75
N THR A 41 29.91 -0.78 -4.47
CA THR A 41 30.78 -1.47 -3.50
C THR A 41 29.94 -2.20 -2.45
N ALA A 42 30.55 -3.25 -1.85
CA ALA A 42 29.94 -3.95 -0.73
C ALA A 42 30.75 -3.68 0.55
N GLN A 43 30.05 -3.43 1.64
CA GLN A 43 30.61 -3.29 2.99
C GLN A 43 30.08 -4.39 3.89
N SER A 44 30.97 -5.22 4.42
CA SER A 44 30.57 -6.23 5.40
C SER A 44 30.33 -5.60 6.77
N LEU A 45 29.21 -5.95 7.39
CA LEU A 45 28.83 -5.60 8.76
C LEU A 45 28.73 -6.85 9.65
N ALA A 46 29.30 -7.98 9.22
CA ALA A 46 29.20 -9.25 9.95
C ALA A 46 29.70 -9.14 11.40
N GLY A 47 28.95 -9.78 12.32
CA GLY A 47 29.34 -9.87 13.73
C GLY A 47 28.31 -9.30 14.70
N GLY A 48 28.74 -9.17 15.98
CA GLY A 48 27.91 -8.60 17.05
C GLY A 48 27.70 -7.11 16.92
N THR A 49 27.12 -6.50 17.95
CA THR A 49 26.91 -5.04 17.99
C THR A 49 28.22 -4.28 17.82
N GLN A 50 28.31 -3.46 16.79
CA GLN A 50 29.50 -2.67 16.48
C GLN A 50 29.18 -1.40 15.72
N THR A 51 30.19 -0.52 15.65
CA THR A 51 30.19 0.66 14.78
C THR A 51 31.21 0.49 13.67
N THR A 52 30.78 0.60 12.42
CA THR A 52 31.62 0.60 11.24
C THR A 52 31.69 2.02 10.68
N THR A 53 32.87 2.63 10.72
CA THR A 53 33.08 3.96 10.15
C THR A 53 33.53 3.82 8.69
N LEU A 54 32.73 4.32 7.78
CA LEU A 54 33.09 4.43 6.37
C LEU A 54 33.97 5.67 6.19
N SER A 55 34.95 5.58 5.31
CA SER A 55 35.87 6.68 5.05
C SER A 55 35.98 6.97 3.57
N VAL A 56 36.42 8.17 3.27
CA VAL A 56 36.96 8.60 2.00
C VAL A 56 38.47 8.34 2.01
N SER A 57 39.07 8.09 0.88
CA SER A 57 40.50 7.92 0.74
C SER A 57 41.03 8.98 -0.22
N ASP A 58 41.71 9.95 0.35
CA ASP A 58 42.25 11.10 -0.40
C ASP A 58 43.19 10.67 -1.50
N GLY A 59 42.93 11.07 -2.73
CA GLY A 59 43.74 10.74 -3.89
C GLY A 59 43.82 9.24 -4.24
N SER A 60 42.89 8.43 -3.75
CA SER A 60 42.88 6.98 -4.01
C SER A 60 41.48 6.48 -4.40
N THR A 61 41.44 5.48 -5.26
CA THR A 61 40.22 4.76 -5.62
C THR A 61 39.89 3.67 -4.57
N GLY A 62 38.67 3.18 -4.57
CA GLY A 62 38.26 2.03 -3.74
C GLY A 62 37.71 2.36 -2.36
N ALA A 63 37.69 3.63 -1.93
CA ALA A 63 37.02 4.03 -0.70
C ALA A 63 35.51 3.78 -0.80
N VAL A 64 34.89 3.24 0.25
CA VAL A 64 33.48 2.87 0.23
C VAL A 64 32.59 4.08 -0.09
N LEU A 65 32.86 5.23 0.52
CA LEU A 65 32.09 6.47 0.33
C LEU A 65 32.31 7.15 -1.03
N ALA A 66 33.31 6.72 -1.81
CA ALA A 66 33.47 7.17 -3.19
C ALA A 66 32.52 6.45 -4.17
N HIS A 67 31.74 5.48 -3.74
CA HIS A 67 30.82 4.76 -4.59
C HIS A 67 29.39 5.26 -4.39
N ARG A 68 28.63 5.33 -5.47
CA ARG A 68 27.23 5.75 -5.44
C ARG A 68 26.32 4.71 -4.83
N ILE A 69 26.61 3.43 -5.06
CA ILE A 69 25.82 2.30 -4.59
C ILE A 69 26.64 1.53 -3.54
N ILE A 70 26.08 1.44 -2.33
CA ILE A 70 26.71 0.73 -1.22
C ILE A 70 25.79 -0.39 -0.77
N GLU A 71 26.30 -1.63 -0.74
CA GLU A 71 25.58 -2.78 -0.20
C GLU A 71 26.15 -3.21 1.13
N PHE A 72 25.34 -3.17 2.20
CA PHE A 72 25.70 -3.74 3.49
C PHE A 72 25.45 -5.24 3.47
N THR A 73 26.47 -6.02 3.78
CA THR A 73 26.45 -7.49 3.67
C THR A 73 26.88 -8.16 4.99
N GLY A 74 26.74 -9.48 5.05
CA GLY A 74 27.20 -10.32 6.14
C GLY A 74 26.12 -10.70 7.15
N THR A 75 26.44 -11.71 7.95
CA THR A 75 25.55 -12.18 9.03
C THR A 75 25.78 -11.35 10.28
N ILE A 76 24.78 -10.58 10.69
CA ILE A 76 24.81 -9.75 11.89
C ILE A 76 24.14 -10.48 13.06
N THR A 77 24.78 -10.43 14.22
CA THR A 77 24.31 -11.04 15.48
C THR A 77 24.08 -9.98 16.57
N GLY A 78 24.04 -8.70 16.18
CA GLY A 78 23.76 -7.55 17.02
C GLY A 78 23.47 -6.32 16.16
N ASN A 79 22.92 -5.27 16.77
CA ASN A 79 22.61 -4.02 16.11
C ASN A 79 23.88 -3.36 15.55
N GLN A 80 23.82 -2.88 14.32
CA GLN A 80 24.94 -2.26 13.63
C GLN A 80 24.74 -0.74 13.57
N THR A 81 25.83 0.00 13.74
CA THR A 81 25.88 1.43 13.43
C THR A 81 26.91 1.63 12.33
N VAL A 82 26.53 2.30 11.25
CA VAL A 82 27.43 2.69 10.18
C VAL A 82 27.55 4.22 10.20
N THR A 83 28.78 4.73 10.15
CA THR A 83 29.01 6.17 10.24
C THR A 83 29.81 6.70 9.07
N ILE A 84 29.58 7.99 8.73
CA ILE A 84 30.28 8.75 7.71
C ILE A 84 30.88 10.05 8.28
N PRO A 85 31.93 10.61 7.71
CA PRO A 85 32.49 11.91 8.08
C PRO A 85 31.48 13.05 7.95
N LEU A 86 31.65 14.13 8.72
CA LEU A 86 30.72 15.26 8.80
C LEU A 86 30.63 16.11 7.53
N ASP A 87 31.66 16.09 6.71
CA ASP A 87 31.82 16.87 5.49
C ASP A 87 31.36 16.15 4.22
N VAL A 88 30.93 14.91 4.35
CA VAL A 88 30.42 14.12 3.22
C VAL A 88 29.04 14.64 2.80
N GLN A 89 28.96 15.20 1.61
CA GLN A 89 27.73 15.71 1.01
C GLN A 89 27.50 15.03 -0.36
N THR A 90 26.53 14.13 -0.41
CA THR A 90 26.14 13.44 -1.66
C THR A 90 24.88 12.63 -1.42
N PHE A 91 24.32 12.04 -2.48
CA PHE A 91 23.30 11.02 -2.33
C PHE A 91 23.88 9.62 -2.54
N TYR A 92 23.30 8.64 -1.87
CA TYR A 92 23.66 7.23 -1.97
C TYR A 92 22.43 6.36 -2.21
N ILE A 93 22.62 5.31 -2.97
CA ILE A 93 21.70 4.16 -3.01
C ILE A 93 22.29 3.11 -2.08
N VAL A 94 21.64 2.86 -0.95
CA VAL A 94 22.17 1.93 0.05
C VAL A 94 21.22 0.75 0.20
N LYS A 95 21.74 -0.46 -0.02
CA LYS A 95 21.02 -1.71 0.16
C LYS A 95 21.45 -2.40 1.44
N ASN A 96 20.50 -2.71 2.31
CA ASN A 96 20.74 -3.60 3.43
C ASN A 96 20.49 -5.05 3.03
N ASN A 97 21.58 -5.78 2.74
CA ASN A 97 21.56 -7.21 2.40
C ASN A 97 22.22 -8.05 3.50
N THR A 98 22.17 -7.58 4.75
CA THR A 98 22.64 -8.35 5.91
C THR A 98 21.64 -9.44 6.26
N SER A 99 22.10 -10.58 6.75
CA SER A 99 21.26 -11.59 7.38
C SER A 99 21.23 -11.39 8.91
N GLY A 100 20.14 -11.83 9.56
CA GLY A 100 19.93 -11.65 11.01
C GLY A 100 18.91 -10.55 11.33
N ALA A 101 18.15 -10.73 12.41
CA ALA A 101 17.05 -9.87 12.82
C ALA A 101 17.53 -8.74 13.75
N TYR A 102 18.42 -7.90 13.25
CA TYR A 102 18.98 -6.76 13.96
C TYR A 102 18.90 -5.51 13.12
N THR A 103 18.92 -4.33 13.77
CA THR A 103 18.86 -3.03 13.11
C THR A 103 20.20 -2.66 12.48
N VAL A 104 20.14 -1.87 11.41
CA VAL A 104 21.30 -1.16 10.85
C VAL A 104 20.96 0.32 10.87
N ASN A 105 21.72 1.11 11.65
CA ASN A 105 21.57 2.56 11.73
C ASN A 105 22.71 3.22 10.98
N PHE A 106 22.39 4.07 9.98
CA PHE A 106 23.34 4.83 9.19
C PHE A 106 23.24 6.31 9.54
N LYS A 107 24.36 6.93 9.92
CA LYS A 107 24.40 8.28 10.45
C LYS A 107 25.76 8.95 10.23
N TYR A 108 25.86 10.22 10.49
CA TYR A 108 27.15 10.89 10.64
C TYR A 108 27.89 10.44 11.91
N VAL A 109 29.23 10.51 11.88
CA VAL A 109 30.11 10.00 12.94
C VAL A 109 29.86 10.65 14.30
N SER A 110 29.38 11.87 14.33
CA SER A 110 29.02 12.60 15.55
C SER A 110 27.82 13.51 15.31
N GLY A 111 27.34 14.13 16.39
CA GLY A 111 26.21 15.04 16.35
C GLY A 111 24.86 14.36 16.57
N SER A 112 23.83 15.23 16.66
CA SER A 112 22.44 14.86 16.89
C SER A 112 21.54 15.03 15.65
N GLY A 113 22.14 15.17 14.47
CA GLY A 113 21.40 15.21 13.20
C GLY A 113 20.66 13.90 12.93
N SER A 114 19.73 13.94 11.97
CA SER A 114 18.94 12.77 11.61
C SER A 114 19.78 11.60 11.12
N SER A 115 19.29 10.40 11.32
CA SER A 115 19.90 9.15 10.87
C SER A 115 18.86 8.28 10.15
N VAL A 116 19.33 7.33 9.35
CA VAL A 116 18.46 6.38 8.66
C VAL A 116 18.66 5.00 9.25
N THR A 117 17.57 4.38 9.68
CA THR A 117 17.59 3.05 10.29
C THR A 117 16.80 2.06 9.43
N TRP A 118 17.42 0.93 9.14
CA TRP A 118 16.72 -0.28 8.71
C TRP A 118 16.28 -1.04 9.96
N ALA A 119 14.98 -1.29 10.07
CA ALA A 119 14.41 -2.11 11.13
C ALA A 119 14.88 -3.57 11.00
N THR A 120 14.60 -4.40 12.00
CA THR A 120 15.06 -5.80 12.05
C THR A 120 14.58 -6.64 10.85
N THR A 121 13.45 -6.30 10.28
CA THR A 121 12.82 -6.96 9.12
C THR A 121 13.04 -6.21 7.82
N ASP A 122 13.54 -4.96 7.85
CA ASP A 122 13.79 -4.15 6.67
C ASP A 122 15.15 -4.52 6.06
N LYS A 123 15.12 -5.18 4.91
CA LYS A 123 16.30 -5.57 4.11
C LYS A 123 16.28 -4.90 2.74
N GLY A 124 15.62 -3.75 2.64
CA GLY A 124 15.42 -3.03 1.39
C GLY A 124 16.55 -2.10 1.00
N THR A 125 16.37 -1.51 -0.17
CA THR A 125 17.22 -0.46 -0.71
C THR A 125 16.60 0.90 -0.41
N LYS A 126 17.42 1.85 0.04
CA LYS A 126 17.02 3.23 0.31
C LYS A 126 17.83 4.20 -0.54
N LEU A 127 17.20 5.25 -1.05
CA LEU A 127 17.89 6.41 -1.59
C LEU A 127 18.09 7.43 -0.48
N LEU A 128 19.33 7.70 -0.14
CA LEU A 128 19.70 8.54 1.00
C LEU A 128 20.39 9.81 0.51
N TYR A 129 20.16 10.91 1.22
CA TYR A 129 20.89 12.16 1.03
C TYR A 129 21.69 12.50 2.29
N ALA A 130 23.01 12.53 2.14
CA ALA A 130 23.95 13.02 3.15
C ALA A 130 24.09 14.52 2.95
N ALA A 131 23.48 15.31 3.82
CA ALA A 131 23.28 16.74 3.59
C ALA A 131 24.52 17.59 3.89
N ALA A 132 25.36 17.19 4.87
CA ALA A 132 26.43 18.01 5.44
C ALA A 132 25.99 19.48 5.70
N ASP A 133 24.73 19.65 6.07
CA ASP A 133 24.02 20.93 6.21
C ASP A 133 24.36 21.67 7.51
N HIS A 134 25.09 21.02 8.40
CA HIS A 134 25.50 21.57 9.67
C HIS A 134 26.88 21.05 10.10
N ALA A 135 27.77 21.93 10.54
CA ALA A 135 29.16 21.57 10.88
C ALA A 135 29.31 20.54 12.02
N SER A 136 28.32 20.43 12.91
CA SER A 136 28.38 19.54 14.08
C SER A 136 27.24 18.51 14.11
N ASN A 137 26.10 18.81 13.49
CA ASN A 137 24.89 17.99 13.52
C ASN A 137 24.28 17.85 12.13
N PRO A 138 25.01 17.38 11.11
CA PRO A 138 24.47 17.23 9.77
C PRO A 138 23.44 16.11 9.71
N ASN A 139 22.52 16.24 8.76
CA ASN A 139 21.41 15.32 8.58
C ASN A 139 21.70 14.28 7.50
N LEU A 140 21.41 13.02 7.81
CA LEU A 140 21.26 11.96 6.82
C LEU A 140 19.75 11.71 6.63
N VAL A 141 19.28 11.88 5.40
CA VAL A 141 17.85 11.89 5.07
C VAL A 141 17.52 10.69 4.18
N ASP A 142 16.48 9.94 4.53
CA ASP A 142 15.85 8.97 3.62
C ASP A 142 14.90 9.71 2.69
N SER A 143 15.10 9.57 1.39
CA SER A 143 14.26 10.24 0.39
C SER A 143 12.89 9.57 0.22
N ASN A 144 12.64 8.47 0.92
CA ASN A 144 11.42 7.64 0.80
C ASN A 144 11.06 7.20 -0.64
N ILE A 145 12.02 7.26 -1.56
CA ILE A 145 11.83 6.84 -2.94
C ILE A 145 12.28 5.37 -3.06
N GLY A 146 11.36 4.45 -3.24
CA GLY A 146 11.65 3.04 -3.53
C GLY A 146 11.98 2.17 -2.33
N GLY A 147 11.65 2.58 -1.11
CA GLY A 147 11.70 1.69 0.05
C GLY A 147 10.73 0.53 -0.11
N VAL A 148 11.17 -0.72 0.19
CA VAL A 148 10.31 -1.91 0.28
C VAL A 148 9.54 -1.86 1.60
N GLY A 149 8.95 -0.73 1.90
CA GLY A 149 7.99 -0.50 2.96
C GLY A 149 6.66 -0.11 2.34
N ALA A 150 5.68 0.18 3.15
CA ALA A 150 4.45 0.79 2.66
C ALA A 150 4.80 2.05 1.84
N VAL A 151 4.24 2.17 0.66
CA VAL A 151 4.27 3.45 -0.06
C VAL A 151 3.37 4.38 0.74
N ASP A 152 3.98 5.29 1.47
CA ASP A 152 3.25 6.34 2.17
C ASP A 152 3.13 7.53 1.21
N LEU A 153 1.92 7.78 0.78
CA LEU A 153 1.61 8.91 -0.11
C LEU A 153 1.41 10.22 0.67
N ASP A 154 1.55 10.19 2.01
CA ASP A 154 1.46 11.37 2.89
C ASP A 154 0.19 12.22 2.62
N GLY A 155 -0.95 11.55 2.46
CA GLY A 155 -2.23 12.19 2.15
C GLY A 155 -2.41 12.61 0.70
N ASN A 156 -1.43 12.35 -0.19
CA ASN A 156 -1.61 12.57 -1.62
C ASN A 156 -2.38 11.42 -2.25
N GLU A 157 -3.08 11.71 -3.34
CA GLU A 157 -3.81 10.69 -4.07
C GLU A 157 -2.92 9.87 -5.01
N LEU A 158 -3.30 8.64 -5.24
CA LEU A 158 -2.75 7.79 -6.29
C LEU A 158 -3.56 8.00 -7.57
N THR A 159 -3.10 8.90 -8.43
CA THR A 159 -3.70 9.13 -9.75
C THR A 159 -3.43 7.96 -10.68
N LEU A 160 -4.45 7.46 -11.37
CA LEU A 160 -4.39 6.26 -12.21
C LEU A 160 -4.44 6.54 -13.71
N ASP A 161 -4.79 7.75 -14.12
CA ASP A 161 -4.91 8.13 -15.53
C ASP A 161 -4.23 9.48 -15.85
N ALA A 162 -4.27 9.89 -17.12
CA ALA A 162 -3.51 11.03 -17.63
C ALA A 162 -4.18 12.39 -17.40
N ASP A 163 -5.49 12.45 -17.25
CA ASP A 163 -6.24 13.68 -16.99
C ASP A 163 -6.54 13.90 -15.51
N SER A 164 -6.08 12.96 -14.67
CA SER A 164 -6.10 13.05 -13.20
C SER A 164 -7.50 13.11 -12.60
N ASP A 165 -8.45 12.46 -13.23
CA ASP A 165 -9.83 12.36 -12.75
C ASP A 165 -10.24 10.95 -12.30
N THR A 166 -9.26 10.02 -12.28
CA THR A 166 -9.41 8.66 -11.74
C THR A 166 -8.32 8.38 -10.73
N SER A 167 -8.69 8.17 -9.47
CA SER A 167 -7.74 8.08 -8.38
C SER A 167 -8.19 7.18 -7.22
N ILE A 168 -7.25 6.90 -6.32
CA ILE A 168 -7.50 6.34 -5.00
C ILE A 168 -6.91 7.29 -3.98
N THR A 169 -7.70 7.75 -3.02
CA THR A 169 -7.27 8.69 -1.98
C THR A 169 -7.77 8.28 -0.59
N ALA A 170 -7.17 8.85 0.44
CA ALA A 170 -7.61 8.75 1.83
C ALA A 170 -7.64 10.16 2.44
N SER A 171 -8.35 11.06 1.79
CA SER A 171 -8.47 12.47 2.20
C SER A 171 -9.23 12.64 3.52
N THR A 172 -10.08 11.69 3.85
CA THR A 172 -10.79 11.59 5.13
C THR A 172 -10.16 10.51 5.99
N ASP A 173 -9.91 10.80 7.27
CA ASP A 173 -9.35 9.85 8.22
C ASP A 173 -10.20 8.57 8.31
N ASP A 174 -9.56 7.40 8.30
CA ASP A 174 -10.20 6.07 8.30
C ASP A 174 -11.11 5.77 7.09
N GLN A 175 -10.96 6.49 5.96
CA GLN A 175 -11.71 6.28 4.74
C GLN A 175 -10.77 6.15 3.53
N ILE A 176 -11.11 5.26 2.61
CA ILE A 176 -10.50 5.17 1.27
C ILE A 176 -11.60 5.53 0.26
N ASP A 177 -11.30 6.48 -0.61
CA ASP A 177 -12.18 6.94 -1.68
C ASP A 177 -11.66 6.42 -3.03
N PHE A 178 -12.57 5.97 -3.88
CA PHE A 178 -12.32 5.59 -5.27
C PHE A 178 -13.06 6.59 -6.16
N GLU A 179 -12.28 7.45 -6.80
CA GLU A 179 -12.76 8.45 -7.73
C GLU A 179 -12.64 7.96 -9.17
N ILE A 180 -13.68 8.13 -9.97
CA ILE A 180 -13.69 7.84 -11.40
C ILE A 180 -14.39 8.99 -12.13
N ALA A 181 -13.72 9.56 -13.13
CA ALA A 181 -14.21 10.69 -13.89
C ALA A 181 -14.58 11.92 -13.03
N GLY A 182 -13.76 12.21 -12.01
CA GLY A 182 -13.87 13.41 -11.19
C GLY A 182 -14.95 13.36 -10.11
N ALA A 183 -15.44 12.17 -9.76
CA ALA A 183 -16.38 11.97 -8.66
C ALA A 183 -16.09 10.67 -7.91
N ASP A 184 -16.30 10.67 -6.60
CA ASP A 184 -16.23 9.46 -5.79
C ASP A 184 -17.39 8.53 -6.15
N ASP A 185 -17.09 7.32 -6.59
CA ASP A 185 -18.07 6.26 -6.89
C ASP A 185 -18.23 5.27 -5.74
N PHE A 186 -17.13 4.97 -5.06
CA PHE A 186 -17.12 4.03 -3.95
C PHE A 186 -16.26 4.55 -2.81
N THR A 187 -16.68 4.29 -1.58
CA THR A 187 -15.86 4.56 -0.40
C THR A 187 -15.78 3.32 0.49
N MET A 188 -14.62 3.14 1.14
CA MET A 188 -14.42 2.09 2.13
C MET A 188 -14.11 2.73 3.48
N THR A 189 -14.84 2.32 4.50
CA THR A 189 -14.58 2.65 5.91
C THR A 189 -14.34 1.37 6.71
N ALA A 190 -14.06 1.46 8.00
CA ALA A 190 -13.70 0.30 8.84
C ALA A 190 -14.64 -0.91 8.71
N ASN A 191 -15.93 -0.72 8.47
CA ASN A 191 -16.91 -1.81 8.43
C ASN A 191 -17.88 -1.74 7.25
N ALA A 192 -17.61 -0.89 6.25
CA ALA A 192 -18.51 -0.69 5.14
C ALA A 192 -17.77 -0.49 3.81
N PHE A 193 -18.35 -1.05 2.76
CA PHE A 193 -18.09 -0.67 1.38
C PHE A 193 -19.35 0.06 0.88
N ASN A 194 -19.24 1.35 0.64
CA ASN A 194 -20.35 2.20 0.26
C ASN A 194 -20.33 2.41 -1.26
N VAL A 195 -21.49 2.24 -1.88
CA VAL A 195 -21.75 2.60 -3.27
C VAL A 195 -22.47 3.95 -3.24
N LEU A 196 -21.87 4.97 -3.82
CA LEU A 196 -22.38 6.33 -3.73
C LEU A 196 -23.51 6.59 -4.72
N THR A 197 -24.16 7.76 -4.60
CA THR A 197 -25.33 8.12 -5.42
C THR A 197 -24.96 8.11 -6.90
N GLY A 198 -25.67 7.34 -7.69
CA GLY A 198 -25.47 7.20 -9.14
C GLY A 198 -24.55 6.06 -9.53
N SER A 199 -23.77 5.51 -8.60
CA SER A 199 -22.87 4.36 -8.83
C SER A 199 -23.55 3.03 -8.57
N HIS A 200 -23.07 1.95 -9.17
CA HIS A 200 -23.70 0.63 -9.13
C HIS A 200 -22.66 -0.47 -8.92
N VAL A 201 -23.09 -1.57 -8.29
CA VAL A 201 -22.39 -2.86 -8.39
C VAL A 201 -23.11 -3.72 -9.41
N THR A 202 -22.47 -4.01 -10.53
CA THR A 202 -23.05 -4.82 -11.61
C THR A 202 -22.51 -6.25 -11.53
N PHE A 203 -23.43 -7.20 -11.50
CA PHE A 203 -23.13 -8.63 -11.61
C PHE A 203 -23.50 -9.08 -13.03
N ALA A 204 -22.56 -9.69 -13.75
CA ALA A 204 -22.83 -10.29 -15.05
C ALA A 204 -23.78 -11.49 -14.89
N ASP A 205 -24.41 -11.93 -16.01
CA ASP A 205 -25.23 -13.13 -16.00
C ASP A 205 -24.47 -14.33 -15.43
N SER A 206 -25.12 -15.07 -14.57
CA SER A 206 -24.59 -16.21 -13.82
C SER A 206 -23.54 -15.85 -12.75
N ALA A 207 -23.18 -14.56 -12.57
CA ALA A 207 -22.43 -14.12 -11.40
C ALA A 207 -23.37 -13.99 -10.19
N ASN A 208 -22.85 -14.24 -9.00
CA ASN A 208 -23.67 -14.33 -7.79
C ASN A 208 -23.24 -13.32 -6.73
N ALA A 209 -24.18 -12.60 -6.14
CA ALA A 209 -24.03 -12.02 -4.82
C ALA A 209 -24.25 -13.13 -3.78
N LYS A 210 -23.21 -13.41 -2.98
CA LYS A 210 -23.18 -14.53 -2.03
C LYS A 210 -23.19 -14.02 -0.60
N PHE A 211 -24.01 -14.64 0.26
CA PHE A 211 -24.12 -14.31 1.67
C PHE A 211 -23.94 -15.55 2.52
N GLY A 212 -23.19 -15.41 3.62
CA GLY A 212 -22.80 -16.52 4.50
C GLY A 212 -21.56 -17.27 4.01
N THR A 213 -20.80 -17.84 4.95
CA THR A 213 -19.55 -18.57 4.66
C THR A 213 -19.77 -19.83 3.82
N GLY A 214 -20.97 -20.43 3.89
CA GLY A 214 -21.40 -21.59 3.11
C GLY A 214 -22.11 -21.25 1.79
N ASN A 215 -22.14 -19.97 1.39
CA ASN A 215 -22.99 -19.45 0.32
C ASN A 215 -24.48 -19.77 0.60
N ASP A 216 -24.91 -19.48 1.81
CA ASP A 216 -26.22 -19.89 2.34
C ASP A 216 -27.38 -19.20 1.62
N MET A 217 -27.17 -17.96 1.14
CA MET A 217 -28.10 -17.23 0.28
C MET A 217 -27.39 -16.69 -0.95
N LEU A 218 -28.04 -16.81 -2.12
CA LEU A 218 -27.53 -16.27 -3.40
C LEU A 218 -28.58 -15.38 -4.04
N MET A 219 -28.12 -14.29 -4.68
CA MET A 219 -28.91 -13.48 -5.60
C MET A 219 -28.19 -13.44 -6.94
N TYR A 220 -28.86 -13.78 -8.03
CA TYR A 220 -28.28 -13.79 -9.38
C TYR A 220 -29.32 -13.73 -10.47
N HIS A 221 -28.86 -13.46 -11.71
CA HIS A 221 -29.62 -13.57 -12.95
C HIS A 221 -28.91 -14.57 -13.87
N ASP A 222 -29.64 -15.48 -14.50
CA ASP A 222 -29.06 -16.54 -15.37
C ASP A 222 -29.05 -16.21 -16.86
N GLY A 223 -29.40 -14.99 -17.21
CA GLY A 223 -29.62 -14.52 -18.59
C GLY A 223 -31.09 -14.60 -19.03
N SER A 224 -31.97 -15.18 -18.22
CA SER A 224 -33.41 -15.32 -18.48
C SER A 224 -34.24 -14.99 -17.26
N ASN A 225 -33.81 -15.43 -16.07
CA ASN A 225 -34.57 -15.33 -14.83
C ASN A 225 -33.68 -14.79 -13.68
N SER A 226 -34.32 -14.11 -12.74
CA SER A 226 -33.68 -13.65 -11.50
C SER A 226 -34.06 -14.56 -10.33
N TYR A 227 -33.08 -14.84 -9.49
CA TYR A 227 -33.23 -15.79 -8.38
C TYR A 227 -32.78 -15.16 -7.07
N ILE A 228 -33.51 -15.47 -6.00
CA ILE A 228 -33.08 -15.39 -4.62
C ILE A 228 -33.19 -16.79 -4.07
N THR A 229 -32.07 -17.48 -3.86
CA THR A 229 -32.04 -18.85 -3.35
C THR A 229 -31.47 -18.92 -1.96
N ASN A 230 -31.95 -19.86 -1.14
CA ASN A 230 -31.51 -20.06 0.22
C ASN A 230 -31.27 -21.56 0.47
N ALA A 231 -30.04 -21.91 0.88
CA ALA A 231 -29.64 -23.31 1.10
C ALA A 231 -29.76 -23.73 2.56
N GLN A 232 -29.77 -22.78 3.51
CA GLN A 232 -29.86 -23.11 4.94
C GLN A 232 -30.83 -22.18 5.68
N GLY A 233 -31.66 -22.79 6.55
CA GLY A 233 -32.63 -22.07 7.36
C GLY A 233 -33.79 -21.52 6.54
N ALA A 234 -34.56 -20.63 7.10
CA ALA A 234 -35.69 -19.99 6.42
C ALA A 234 -35.28 -18.67 5.78
N LEU A 235 -35.70 -18.43 4.55
CA LEU A 235 -35.67 -17.09 3.94
C LEU A 235 -36.81 -16.27 4.54
N LYS A 236 -36.49 -15.23 5.31
CA LYS A 236 -37.47 -14.33 5.93
C LYS A 236 -37.54 -13.03 5.13
N ILE A 237 -38.68 -12.73 4.51
CA ILE A 237 -38.97 -11.46 3.90
C ILE A 237 -39.90 -10.73 4.86
N ALA A 238 -39.36 -9.76 5.60
CA ALA A 238 -40.08 -9.06 6.66
C ALA A 238 -39.73 -7.57 6.68
N THR A 239 -40.62 -6.79 7.24
CA THR A 239 -40.40 -5.36 7.55
C THR A 239 -40.15 -5.22 9.06
N GLU A 240 -39.15 -4.41 9.43
CA GLU A 240 -38.84 -4.16 10.84
C GLU A 240 -39.79 -3.16 11.48
N THR A 241 -40.38 -2.27 10.67
CA THR A 241 -41.29 -1.23 11.14
C THR A 241 -42.72 -1.60 10.83
N SER A 242 -43.60 -1.47 11.82
CA SER A 242 -45.05 -1.68 11.72
C SER A 242 -45.69 -0.73 10.69
N GLY A 243 -46.63 -1.23 9.89
CA GLY A 243 -47.38 -0.45 8.91
C GLY A 243 -46.72 -0.34 7.52
N ILE A 244 -45.52 -0.95 7.33
CA ILE A 244 -44.89 -1.02 6.02
C ILE A 244 -45.34 -2.29 5.30
N ALA A 245 -45.85 -2.14 4.08
CA ALA A 245 -46.35 -3.29 3.29
C ALA A 245 -45.20 -4.00 2.55
N VAL A 246 -45.29 -5.31 2.44
CA VAL A 246 -44.52 -6.12 1.46
C VAL A 246 -45.39 -6.34 0.24
N THR A 247 -44.98 -5.83 -0.93
CA THR A 247 -45.69 -6.02 -2.18
C THR A 247 -44.94 -7.07 -3.01
N ILE A 248 -45.61 -8.16 -3.39
CA ILE A 248 -45.05 -9.21 -4.23
C ILE A 248 -45.87 -9.28 -5.54
N GLY A 249 -45.21 -9.06 -6.68
CA GLY A 249 -45.83 -9.07 -8.00
C GLY A 249 -46.30 -7.68 -8.46
N HIS A 250 -46.75 -7.62 -9.72
CA HIS A 250 -47.34 -6.47 -10.35
C HIS A 250 -48.85 -6.71 -10.52
N THR A 251 -49.65 -5.69 -10.87
CA THR A 251 -51.12 -5.77 -11.04
C THR A 251 -51.56 -6.83 -12.04
N THR A 252 -50.70 -7.28 -12.93
CA THR A 252 -50.95 -8.29 -13.96
C THR A 252 -50.14 -9.56 -13.82
N SER A 253 -49.39 -9.67 -12.70
CA SER A 253 -48.52 -10.85 -12.42
C SER A 253 -49.18 -11.81 -11.48
N GLU A 254 -48.94 -13.11 -11.71
CA GLU A 254 -49.35 -14.15 -10.76
C GLU A 254 -48.28 -14.42 -9.72
N THR A 255 -48.68 -14.70 -8.49
CA THR A 255 -47.80 -15.19 -7.44
C THR A 255 -48.17 -16.64 -7.14
N THR A 256 -47.25 -17.57 -7.44
CA THR A 256 -47.46 -19.00 -7.17
C THR A 256 -46.84 -19.38 -5.83
N ILE A 257 -47.64 -19.96 -4.93
CA ILE A 257 -47.17 -20.60 -3.71
C ILE A 257 -47.17 -22.12 -3.98
N ALA A 258 -46.01 -22.72 -4.07
CA ALA A 258 -45.82 -24.09 -4.53
C ALA A 258 -46.31 -25.18 -3.50
N ASP A 259 -46.45 -24.79 -2.24
CA ASP A 259 -46.88 -25.65 -1.15
C ASP A 259 -48.02 -24.95 -0.36
N ASN A 260 -47.97 -24.87 0.94
CA ASN A 260 -49.03 -24.35 1.77
C ASN A 260 -48.88 -22.83 1.99
N LEU A 261 -49.99 -22.08 1.90
CA LEU A 261 -50.10 -20.71 2.33
C LEU A 261 -50.81 -20.65 3.69
N THR A 262 -50.10 -20.14 4.72
CA THR A 262 -50.67 -19.82 6.03
C THR A 262 -50.84 -18.32 6.17
N VAL A 263 -52.06 -17.87 6.34
CA VAL A 263 -52.41 -16.45 6.61
C VAL A 263 -52.88 -16.36 8.06
N THR A 264 -52.09 -15.66 8.89
CA THR A 264 -52.45 -15.44 10.32
C THR A 264 -53.39 -14.26 10.54
N GLY A 265 -53.54 -13.39 9.55
CA GLY A 265 -54.44 -12.27 9.54
C GLY A 265 -55.61 -12.47 8.59
N THR A 266 -56.09 -11.42 7.95
CA THR A 266 -57.20 -11.45 6.99
C THR A 266 -56.68 -11.66 5.58
N LEU A 267 -57.22 -12.63 4.86
CA LEU A 267 -57.06 -12.75 3.41
C LEU A 267 -58.15 -11.95 2.70
N THR A 268 -57.78 -10.88 2.00
CA THR A 268 -58.70 -10.07 1.20
C THR A 268 -58.50 -10.42 -0.27
N GLY A 269 -59.55 -10.88 -0.93
CA GLY A 269 -59.50 -11.27 -2.34
C GLY A 269 -60.71 -12.11 -2.74
N THR A 270 -60.79 -12.42 -4.04
CA THR A 270 -61.83 -13.31 -4.59
C THR A 270 -61.24 -14.68 -4.83
N LEU A 271 -61.88 -15.72 -4.31
CA LEU A 271 -61.56 -17.12 -4.66
C LEU A 271 -62.17 -17.42 -6.02
N ALA A 272 -61.34 -17.48 -7.05
CA ALA A 272 -61.83 -17.60 -8.45
C ALA A 272 -62.37 -19.01 -8.82
N THR A 273 -62.07 -20.05 -8.02
CA THR A 273 -62.53 -21.42 -8.28
C THR A 273 -63.92 -21.66 -7.71
N ALA A 274 -64.88 -22.04 -8.56
CA ALA A 274 -66.25 -22.27 -8.17
C ALA A 274 -66.43 -23.46 -7.20
N ALA A 275 -65.53 -24.45 -7.28
CA ALA A 275 -65.55 -25.62 -6.40
C ALA A 275 -64.54 -25.46 -5.23
N GLN A 276 -65.03 -25.22 -4.04
CA GLN A 276 -64.27 -25.07 -2.80
C GLN A 276 -64.31 -26.35 -1.97
N GLY A 277 -64.09 -27.50 -2.57
CA GLY A 277 -64.33 -28.81 -1.97
C GLY A 277 -63.53 -29.12 -0.66
N SER A 278 -62.52 -28.39 -0.41
CA SER A 278 -61.67 -28.55 0.80
C SER A 278 -61.87 -27.40 1.83
N VAL A 279 -62.81 -26.49 1.62
CA VAL A 279 -63.15 -25.46 2.63
C VAL A 279 -64.10 -26.10 3.63
N THR A 280 -63.55 -26.51 4.76
CA THR A 280 -64.30 -27.22 5.82
C THR A 280 -65.00 -26.32 6.82
N SER A 281 -64.64 -25.03 6.86
CA SER A 281 -65.28 -24.03 7.72
C SER A 281 -65.15 -22.64 7.12
N LEU A 282 -66.24 -21.94 6.96
CA LEU A 282 -66.35 -20.53 6.49
C LEU A 282 -66.84 -19.67 7.64
N GLY A 283 -66.37 -19.64 8.79
CA GLY A 283 -66.79 -18.74 9.85
C GLY A 283 -68.29 -18.31 9.75
N THR A 284 -68.65 -17.15 10.31
CA THR A 284 -70.01 -16.60 10.19
C THR A 284 -70.15 -15.85 8.85
N LEU A 285 -70.96 -16.43 7.93
CA LEU A 285 -71.37 -15.73 6.71
C LEU A 285 -72.42 -14.70 7.11
N THR A 286 -72.11 -13.42 6.94
CA THR A 286 -73.03 -12.32 7.29
C THR A 286 -74.01 -11.93 6.16
N THR A 287 -73.78 -12.40 4.94
CA THR A 287 -74.69 -12.28 3.80
C THR A 287 -74.49 -13.46 2.84
N LEU A 288 -75.55 -14.06 2.40
CA LEU A 288 -75.67 -14.94 1.24
C LEU A 288 -76.04 -14.15 0.01
#